data_bd49809b8ecb4a0ced6f987bfef1d58a
#
_entry.id   bd49809b8ecb4a0ced6f987bfef1d58a
#
_cell.length_a   1.000
_cell.length_b   1.000
_cell.length_c   1.000
_cell.angle_alpha   90.00
_cell.angle_beta   90.00
_cell.angle_gamma   90.00
#
_symmetry.space_group_name_H-M   'P 1'
#
loop_
_entity.id
_entity.type
_entity.pdbx_description
1 polymer ?
#
loop_
_entity_poly.entity_id
_entity_poly.type
_entity_poly.pdbx_seq_one_letter_code
_entity_poly.pdbx_strand_id
1 'polypeptide(L)'
;MTRKVITVTPETTVQEALSMMVDRRITGMPVVDAASGSLLGVVSDSDLLALEVRGGQLDQGDIFPTLEQSWDTFNVLQDVIEKSRGTSVGEVMTEDPVTVRESTNLADAVVLLLERRIRRLPVVDESGCVVGLLSRADVIRSTLKEMKSR
;
A
#
# COMPACT_ATOMS: atom_id res chain seq x y z
N MET A 1 15.10 -2.22 -2.72
CA MET A 1 13.87 -2.49 -1.97
C MET A 1 13.98 -2.05 -0.52
N THR A 2 12.88 -1.75 0.08
CA THR A 2 12.81 -1.41 1.49
C THR A 2 12.78 -2.69 2.32
N ARG A 3 13.72 -2.85 3.25
CA ARG A 3 13.81 -4.05 4.11
C ARG A 3 13.11 -3.89 5.45
N LYS A 4 13.03 -2.67 5.98
CA LYS A 4 12.24 -2.37 7.17
C LYS A 4 10.81 -2.04 6.76
N VAL A 5 10.03 -3.08 6.50
CA VAL A 5 8.67 -2.92 6.00
C VAL A 5 7.72 -2.69 7.18
N ILE A 6 6.93 -1.63 7.05
CA ILE A 6 5.87 -1.35 8.02
C ILE A 6 4.66 -2.19 7.62
N THR A 7 4.22 -3.05 8.50
CA THR A 7 3.11 -3.97 8.25
C THR A 7 1.97 -3.72 9.23
N VAL A 8 0.80 -4.19 8.86
CA VAL A 8 -0.39 -4.20 9.72
C VAL A 8 -0.98 -5.61 9.73
N THR A 9 -1.90 -5.85 10.64
CA THR A 9 -2.62 -7.11 10.72
C THR A 9 -4.08 -6.90 10.28
N PRO A 10 -4.83 -7.95 9.94
CA PRO A 10 -6.24 -7.79 9.57
C PRO A 10 -7.09 -7.14 10.64
N GLU A 11 -6.70 -7.27 11.91
CA GLU A 11 -7.40 -6.71 13.06
C GLU A 11 -7.11 -5.22 13.28
N THR A 12 -6.07 -4.68 12.64
CA THR A 12 -5.75 -3.24 12.69
C THR A 12 -6.95 -2.46 12.17
N THR A 13 -7.33 -1.40 12.87
CA THR A 13 -8.44 -0.56 12.41
C THR A 13 -8.02 0.30 11.22
N VAL A 14 -8.99 0.66 10.40
CA VAL A 14 -8.75 1.56 9.27
C VAL A 14 -8.16 2.88 9.75
N GLN A 15 -8.65 3.42 10.87
CA GLN A 15 -8.15 4.65 11.45
C GLN A 15 -6.66 4.54 11.85
N GLU A 16 -6.27 3.44 12.48
CA GLU A 16 -4.88 3.18 12.85
C GLU A 16 -3.99 3.09 11.61
N ALA A 17 -4.46 2.39 10.57
CA ALA A 17 -3.72 2.24 9.33
C ALA A 17 -3.50 3.59 8.65
N LEU A 18 -4.54 4.43 8.57
CA LEU A 18 -4.44 5.77 8.00
C LEU A 18 -3.45 6.64 8.79
N SER A 19 -3.50 6.57 10.11
CA SER A 19 -2.57 7.29 10.98
C SER A 19 -1.13 6.88 10.71
N MET A 20 -0.88 5.58 10.58
CA MET A 20 0.45 5.05 10.26
C MET A 20 0.94 5.53 8.89
N MET A 21 0.06 5.56 7.89
CA MET A 21 0.40 6.05 6.56
C MET A 21 0.83 7.52 6.59
N VAL A 22 0.10 8.34 7.33
CA VAL A 22 0.42 9.77 7.48
C VAL A 22 1.75 9.94 8.22
N ASP A 23 1.90 9.30 9.37
CA ASP A 23 3.08 9.43 10.22
C ASP A 23 4.36 8.94 9.53
N ARG A 24 4.26 7.90 8.73
CA ARG A 24 5.39 7.28 8.04
C ARG A 24 5.56 7.76 6.59
N ARG A 25 4.65 8.60 6.12
CA ARG A 25 4.64 9.13 4.73
C ARG A 25 4.65 8.01 3.70
N ILE A 26 3.81 7.02 3.92
CA ILE A 26 3.63 5.87 3.01
C ILE A 26 2.17 5.81 2.57
N THR A 27 1.92 5.19 1.43
CA THR A 27 0.58 5.11 0.84
C THR A 27 0.05 3.68 0.75
N GLY A 28 0.77 2.73 1.30
CA GLY A 28 0.34 1.35 1.33
C GLY A 28 1.20 0.50 2.25
N MET A 29 0.63 -0.60 2.71
CA MET A 29 1.30 -1.51 3.66
C MET A 29 0.89 -2.94 3.38
N PRO A 30 1.81 -3.91 3.53
CA PRO A 30 1.44 -5.32 3.59
C PRO A 30 0.62 -5.62 4.83
N VAL A 31 -0.33 -6.53 4.68
CA VAL A 31 -1.16 -7.05 5.77
C VAL A 31 -0.69 -8.47 6.06
N VAL A 32 -0.26 -8.72 7.27
CA VAL A 32 0.34 -10.00 7.67
C VAL A 32 -0.45 -10.64 8.81
N ASP A 33 -0.35 -11.95 8.90
CA ASP A 33 -0.90 -12.71 10.02
C ASP A 33 -0.12 -12.37 11.29
N ALA A 34 -0.84 -12.05 12.36
CA ALA A 34 -0.22 -11.63 13.62
C ALA A 34 0.62 -12.74 14.27
N ALA A 35 0.25 -14.00 14.06
CA ALA A 35 0.94 -15.14 14.68
C ALA A 35 2.14 -15.63 13.84
N SER A 36 1.96 -15.77 12.52
CA SER A 36 2.96 -16.37 11.63
C SER A 36 3.79 -15.35 10.86
N GLY A 37 3.30 -14.13 10.68
CA GLY A 37 3.93 -13.13 9.84
C GLY A 37 3.72 -13.34 8.34
N SER A 38 2.92 -14.34 7.97
CA SER A 38 2.61 -14.62 6.56
C SER A 38 1.83 -13.49 5.93
N LEU A 39 2.14 -13.18 4.67
CA LEU A 39 1.43 -12.15 3.92
C LEU A 39 0.01 -12.62 3.59
N LEU A 40 -0.98 -11.82 3.98
CA LEU A 40 -2.39 -12.09 3.72
C LEU A 40 -2.96 -11.19 2.64
N GLY A 41 -2.48 -9.96 2.55
CA GLY A 41 -2.98 -9.00 1.59
C GLY A 41 -2.15 -7.73 1.60
N VAL A 42 -2.64 -6.73 0.90
CA VAL A 42 -2.08 -5.38 0.91
C VAL A 42 -3.21 -4.38 1.10
N VAL A 43 -2.92 -3.29 1.78
CA VAL A 43 -3.85 -2.19 1.97
C VAL A 43 -3.18 -0.90 1.51
N SER A 44 -3.92 -0.08 0.78
CA SER A 44 -3.44 1.21 0.30
C SER A 44 -4.38 2.32 0.74
N ASP A 45 -3.93 3.57 0.58
CA ASP A 45 -4.77 4.73 0.78
C ASP A 45 -6.06 4.66 -0.05
N SER A 46 -5.95 4.17 -1.29
CA SER A 46 -7.11 3.98 -2.17
C SER A 46 -8.14 3.01 -1.59
N ASP A 47 -7.69 1.91 -0.99
CA ASP A 47 -8.58 0.92 -0.36
C ASP A 47 -9.32 1.52 0.84
N LEU A 48 -8.61 2.30 1.63
CA LEU A 48 -9.17 2.92 2.83
C LEU A 48 -10.16 4.03 2.49
N LEU A 49 -9.88 4.78 1.42
CA LEU A 49 -10.75 5.85 0.96
C LEU A 49 -11.91 5.35 0.08
N ALA A 50 -11.79 4.17 -0.51
CA ALA A 50 -12.83 3.56 -1.36
C ALA A 50 -14.12 3.24 -0.59
N LEU A 51 -14.06 3.21 0.74
CA LEU A 51 -15.25 3.05 1.58
C LEU A 51 -16.29 4.14 1.33
N GLU A 52 -15.88 5.31 0.85
CA GLU A 52 -16.79 6.40 0.50
C GLU A 52 -17.25 6.41 -0.95
N VAL A 53 -16.48 5.86 -1.87
CA VAL A 53 -16.81 5.84 -3.30
C VAL A 53 -18.07 5.01 -3.58
N ARG A 54 -18.45 4.13 -2.66
CA ARG A 54 -19.70 3.37 -2.75
C ARG A 54 -20.94 4.22 -2.48
N GLY A 55 -20.80 5.46 -2.01
CA GLY A 55 -21.91 6.35 -1.69
C GLY A 55 -21.78 7.79 -2.15
N GLY A 56 -20.73 8.20 -2.84
CA GLY A 56 -20.52 9.61 -3.20
C GLY A 56 -19.47 9.85 -4.27
N GLN A 57 -19.55 11.00 -4.82
CA GLN A 57 -18.77 11.50 -5.94
C GLN A 57 -17.35 11.94 -5.53
N LEU A 58 -16.42 11.02 -5.38
CA LEU A 58 -15.02 11.40 -5.31
C LEU A 58 -14.34 10.98 -6.61
N ASP A 59 -13.87 11.97 -7.35
CA ASP A 59 -13.05 11.76 -8.53
C ASP A 59 -11.72 11.14 -8.10
N GLN A 60 -11.36 10.01 -8.69
CA GLN A 60 -10.20 9.20 -8.29
C GLN A 60 -8.83 9.90 -8.49
N GLY A 61 -8.84 11.13 -8.99
CA GLY A 61 -7.61 11.87 -9.25
C GLY A 61 -7.05 12.68 -8.09
N ASP A 62 -7.87 13.03 -7.10
CA ASP A 62 -7.53 14.05 -6.11
C ASP A 62 -7.66 13.56 -4.66
N ILE A 63 -7.02 12.43 -4.33
CA ILE A 63 -7.04 11.89 -2.98
C ILE A 63 -6.22 12.78 -2.01
N PHE A 64 -5.20 13.46 -2.53
CA PHE A 64 -4.43 14.42 -1.75
C PHE A 64 -4.67 15.82 -2.29
N PRO A 65 -5.38 16.68 -1.53
CA PRO A 65 -5.73 18.02 -1.99
C PRO A 65 -4.52 18.92 -2.11
N THR A 66 -4.54 19.74 -3.13
CA THR A 66 -3.74 20.96 -3.14
C THR A 66 -4.26 21.88 -2.03
N LEU A 67 -3.39 22.75 -1.52
CA LEU A 67 -3.70 23.67 -0.43
C LEU A 67 -5.00 24.48 -0.63
N GLU A 68 -5.44 24.62 -1.87
CA GLU A 68 -6.64 25.40 -2.22
C GLU A 68 -7.96 24.65 -2.00
N GLN A 69 -7.92 23.32 -1.89
CA GLN A 69 -9.10 22.46 -1.70
C GLN A 69 -9.24 21.96 -0.26
N SER A 70 -8.53 22.57 0.66
CA SER A 70 -8.27 22.03 1.99
C SER A 70 -9.50 21.83 2.88
N TRP A 71 -10.51 22.69 2.79
CA TRP A 71 -11.66 22.61 3.69
C TRP A 71 -12.67 21.53 3.30
N ASP A 72 -13.05 21.48 2.04
CA ASP A 72 -14.00 20.46 1.56
C ASP A 72 -13.38 19.07 1.67
N THR A 73 -12.10 18.94 1.35
CA THR A 73 -11.40 17.67 1.43
C THR A 73 -11.17 17.24 2.88
N PHE A 74 -10.90 18.18 3.78
CA PHE A 74 -10.79 17.89 5.21
C PHE A 74 -12.11 17.33 5.76
N ASN A 75 -13.25 17.92 5.39
CA ASN A 75 -14.56 17.43 5.80
C ASN A 75 -14.85 16.05 5.25
N VAL A 76 -14.48 15.80 3.98
CA VAL A 76 -14.63 14.49 3.34
C VAL A 76 -13.78 13.45 4.07
N LEU A 77 -12.52 13.76 4.35
CA LEU A 77 -11.63 12.85 5.09
C LEU A 77 -12.15 12.58 6.50
N GLN A 78 -12.66 13.59 7.17
CA GLN A 78 -13.24 13.42 8.51
C GLN A 78 -14.44 12.50 8.49
N ASP A 79 -15.32 12.63 7.48
CA ASP A 79 -16.46 11.75 7.28
C ASP A 79 -16.03 10.31 7.00
N VAL A 80 -14.99 10.12 6.16
CA VAL A 80 -14.42 8.79 5.87
C VAL A 80 -13.92 8.14 7.15
N ILE A 81 -13.17 8.88 7.95
CA ILE A 81 -12.61 8.37 9.19
C ILE A 81 -13.73 8.00 10.18
N GLU A 82 -14.77 8.82 10.28
CA GLU A 82 -15.90 8.53 11.16
C GLU A 82 -16.71 7.33 10.67
N LYS A 83 -16.98 7.22 9.38
CA LYS A 83 -17.69 6.08 8.80
C LYS A 83 -16.88 4.79 8.87
N SER A 84 -15.57 4.89 8.93
CA SER A 84 -14.69 3.74 9.04
C SER A 84 -14.54 3.22 10.48
N ARG A 85 -15.15 3.86 11.46
CA ARG A 85 -15.11 3.39 12.84
C ARG A 85 -15.65 1.97 12.93
N GLY A 86 -14.86 1.10 13.55
CA GLY A 86 -15.20 -0.30 13.66
C GLY A 86 -14.87 -1.15 12.44
N THR A 87 -14.37 -0.54 11.35
CA THR A 87 -13.92 -1.29 10.18
C THR A 87 -12.44 -1.65 10.34
N SER A 88 -12.12 -2.92 10.10
CA SER A 88 -10.76 -3.42 10.16
C SER A 88 -10.11 -3.44 8.77
N VAL A 89 -8.78 -3.45 8.76
CA VAL A 89 -7.99 -3.57 7.54
C VAL A 89 -8.34 -4.82 6.76
N GLY A 90 -8.62 -5.94 7.46
CA GLY A 90 -9.00 -7.20 6.83
C GLY A 90 -10.26 -7.10 5.97
N GLU A 91 -11.16 -6.18 6.29
CA GLU A 91 -12.42 -6.00 5.54
C GLU A 91 -12.22 -5.23 4.24
N VAL A 92 -11.14 -4.46 4.12
CA VAL A 92 -10.89 -3.57 2.96
C VAL A 92 -9.65 -3.93 2.16
N MET A 93 -8.77 -4.76 2.70
CA MET A 93 -7.51 -5.13 2.03
C MET A 93 -7.77 -5.87 0.71
N THR A 94 -6.80 -5.79 -0.20
CA THR A 94 -6.76 -6.63 -1.38
C THR A 94 -6.14 -7.96 -0.99
N GLU A 95 -6.90 -9.04 -1.12
CA GLU A 95 -6.44 -10.40 -0.82
C GLU A 95 -5.61 -10.95 -1.98
N ASP A 96 -4.80 -11.96 -1.69
CA ASP A 96 -3.95 -12.65 -2.67
C ASP A 96 -3.10 -11.68 -3.50
N PRO A 97 -2.26 -10.87 -2.84
CA PRO A 97 -1.44 -9.90 -3.55
C PRO A 97 -0.41 -10.60 -4.44
N VAL A 98 -0.05 -9.94 -5.53
CA VAL A 98 1.07 -10.38 -6.37
C VAL A 98 2.35 -10.19 -5.57
N THR A 99 3.17 -11.23 -5.48
CA THR A 99 4.42 -11.22 -4.72
C THR A 99 5.60 -11.65 -5.57
N VAL A 100 6.79 -11.31 -5.12
CA VAL A 100 8.04 -11.81 -5.69
C VAL A 100 8.93 -12.32 -4.57
N ARG A 101 9.98 -13.02 -4.94
CA ARG A 101 11.00 -13.50 -4.01
C ARG A 101 12.29 -12.72 -4.17
N GLU A 102 13.17 -12.78 -3.20
CA GLU A 102 14.48 -12.12 -3.31
C GLU A 102 15.28 -12.60 -4.52
N SER A 103 15.06 -13.85 -4.93
CA SER A 103 15.69 -14.45 -6.10
C SER A 103 15.04 -14.03 -7.43
N THR A 104 13.89 -13.38 -7.39
CA THR A 104 13.20 -12.94 -8.61
C THR A 104 14.04 -11.90 -9.33
N ASN A 105 14.20 -12.09 -10.64
CA ASN A 105 14.93 -11.17 -11.51
C ASN A 105 14.22 -9.80 -11.52
N LEU A 106 15.00 -8.73 -11.45
CA LEU A 106 14.48 -7.37 -11.47
C LEU A 106 13.63 -7.10 -12.71
N ALA A 107 14.03 -7.63 -13.88
CA ALA A 107 13.25 -7.47 -15.11
C ALA A 107 11.86 -8.09 -15.00
N ASP A 108 11.75 -9.27 -14.38
CA ASP A 108 10.48 -9.93 -14.17
C ASP A 108 9.59 -9.16 -13.19
N ALA A 109 10.20 -8.59 -12.14
CA ALA A 109 9.48 -7.75 -11.19
C ALA A 109 8.93 -6.49 -11.85
N VAL A 110 9.71 -5.86 -12.74
CA VAL A 110 9.27 -4.69 -13.52
C VAL A 110 8.07 -5.04 -14.39
N VAL A 111 8.11 -6.17 -15.08
CA VAL A 111 7.01 -6.63 -15.93
C VAL A 111 5.74 -6.79 -15.10
N LEU A 112 5.83 -7.39 -13.91
CA LEU A 112 4.68 -7.54 -13.00
C LEU A 112 4.11 -6.20 -12.57
N LEU A 113 4.96 -5.24 -12.19
CA LEU A 113 4.52 -3.91 -11.79
C LEU A 113 3.76 -3.20 -12.91
N LEU A 114 4.23 -3.34 -14.16
CA LEU A 114 3.63 -2.68 -15.31
C LEU A 114 2.38 -3.39 -15.81
N GLU A 115 2.42 -4.71 -15.96
CA GLU A 115 1.29 -5.49 -16.47
C GLU A 115 0.11 -5.50 -15.51
N ARG A 116 0.38 -5.61 -14.21
CA ARG A 116 -0.65 -5.65 -13.18
C ARG A 116 -1.06 -4.25 -12.71
N ARG A 117 -0.40 -3.22 -13.20
CA ARG A 117 -0.65 -1.81 -12.85
C ARG A 117 -0.61 -1.58 -11.34
N ILE A 118 0.30 -2.25 -10.66
CA ILE A 118 0.51 -2.12 -9.23
C ILE A 118 1.72 -1.22 -8.95
N ARG A 119 1.72 -0.58 -7.82
CA ARG A 119 2.79 0.36 -7.43
C ARG A 119 3.86 -0.29 -6.58
N ARG A 120 3.51 -1.38 -5.92
CA ARG A 120 4.41 -2.06 -4.97
C ARG A 120 4.25 -3.56 -5.10
N LEU A 121 5.38 -4.25 -4.93
CA LEU A 121 5.43 -5.70 -4.89
C LEU A 121 5.99 -6.12 -3.53
N PRO A 122 5.21 -6.81 -2.69
CA PRO A 122 5.78 -7.45 -1.51
C PRO A 122 6.77 -8.52 -1.92
N VAL A 123 7.91 -8.53 -1.24
CA VAL A 123 8.95 -9.57 -1.40
C VAL A 123 8.81 -10.51 -0.22
N VAL A 124 8.60 -11.78 -0.50
CA VAL A 124 8.37 -12.79 0.52
C VAL A 124 9.46 -13.87 0.49
N ASP A 125 9.67 -14.50 1.63
CA ASP A 125 10.56 -15.65 1.75
C ASP A 125 9.81 -16.96 1.43
N GLU A 126 10.47 -18.09 1.61
CA GLU A 126 9.91 -19.42 1.36
C GLU A 126 8.69 -19.72 2.24
N SER A 127 8.62 -19.12 3.41
CA SER A 127 7.50 -19.28 4.34
C SER A 127 6.32 -18.38 4.02
N GLY A 128 6.46 -17.46 3.05
CA GLY A 128 5.44 -16.49 2.74
C GLY A 128 5.48 -15.24 3.61
N CYS A 129 6.52 -15.09 4.43
CA CYS A 129 6.69 -13.91 5.27
C CYS A 129 7.32 -12.76 4.49
N VAL A 130 6.89 -11.54 4.77
CA VAL A 130 7.38 -10.35 4.09
C VAL A 130 8.82 -10.05 4.54
N VAL A 131 9.73 -9.98 3.58
CA VAL A 131 11.14 -9.62 3.82
C VAL A 131 11.51 -8.29 3.19
N GLY A 132 10.65 -7.73 2.37
CA GLY A 132 10.89 -6.45 1.73
C GLY A 132 9.70 -5.97 0.96
N LEU A 133 9.82 -4.76 0.43
CA LEU A 133 8.80 -4.14 -0.42
C LEU A 133 9.50 -3.44 -1.58
N LEU A 134 9.12 -3.78 -2.78
CA LEU A 134 9.69 -3.21 -4.00
C LEU A 134 8.68 -2.25 -4.63
N SER A 135 9.08 -1.00 -4.84
CA SER A 135 8.24 0.01 -5.48
C SER A 135 8.76 0.35 -6.87
N ARG A 136 7.92 1.05 -7.64
CA ARG A 136 8.35 1.59 -8.94
C ARG A 136 9.56 2.51 -8.80
N ALA A 137 9.58 3.32 -7.75
CA ALA A 137 10.71 4.22 -7.47
C ALA A 137 12.00 3.43 -7.21
N ASP A 138 11.92 2.32 -6.49
CA ASP A 138 13.06 1.44 -6.24
C ASP A 138 13.63 0.88 -7.55
N VAL A 139 12.76 0.46 -8.46
CA VAL A 139 13.16 -0.07 -9.77
C VAL A 139 13.87 1.00 -10.58
N ILE A 140 13.29 2.20 -10.65
CA ILE A 140 13.89 3.32 -11.39
C ILE A 140 15.27 3.65 -10.83
N ARG A 141 15.37 3.71 -9.51
CA ARG A 141 16.62 4.01 -8.81
C ARG A 141 17.70 2.96 -9.10
N SER A 142 17.33 1.69 -9.07
CA SER A 142 18.24 0.59 -9.38
C SER A 142 18.71 0.63 -10.83
N THR A 143 17.81 0.90 -11.76
CA THR A 143 18.14 1.01 -13.19
C THR A 143 19.11 2.15 -13.45
N LEU A 144 18.84 3.32 -12.85
CA LEU A 144 19.73 4.48 -13.01
C LEU A 144 21.11 4.21 -12.42
N LYS A 145 21.19 3.49 -11.32
CA LYS A 145 22.44 3.11 -10.69
C LYS A 145 23.26 2.18 -11.59
N GLU A 146 22.63 1.22 -12.23
CA GLU A 146 23.30 0.32 -13.18
C GLU A 146 23.83 1.09 -14.39
N MET A 147 23.06 2.04 -14.91
CA MET A 147 23.48 2.86 -16.05
C MET A 147 24.71 3.71 -15.73
N LYS A 148 24.82 4.20 -14.49
CA LYS A 148 25.95 5.01 -14.06
C LYS A 148 27.21 4.20 -13.81
N SER A 149 27.11 2.90 -13.55
CA SER A 149 28.25 2.03 -13.30
C SER A 149 28.83 1.40 -14.58
N ARG A 150 28.23 1.69 -15.73
CA ARG A 150 28.76 1.32 -17.05
C ARG A 150 29.47 2.53 -17.66
#